data_fa8842589fd71c48c5cc2e802295a2b6
#
_entry.id   fa8842589fd71c48c5cc2e802295a2b6
#
_cell.length_a   1.000
_cell.length_b   1.000
_cell.length_c   1.000
_cell.angle_alpha   90.00
_cell.angle_beta   90.00
_cell.angle_gamma   90.00
#
_symmetry.space_group_name_H-M   'P 1'
#
loop_
_entity.id
_entity.type
_entity.pdbx_description
1 polymer ?
#
loop_
_entity_poly.entity_id
_entity_poly.type
_entity_poly.pdbx_seq_one_letter_code
_entity_poly.pdbx_strand_id
1 'polypeptide(L)'
;MKLLKVGLVANAANGSTCETIISALANQDILEVCTPIVSGIQDSIDSVLANIEQEVQIPICKISRVEDALDGKINIIDCCNTESESIRYMVSSFLNNMVDLIIDLPSEICNSKDETALISLINETLSNEDGKPLNWTISGNVRTLLTTGDTLVDDIREAHIALRKDATLIKPRFAVVGKDDTSHGNIASLREEKIMAFGPFEADTFINAKHYLPYDAVLFCDEDSACQRLLAEVDEGCSFEYISGLPLVVTRLNGKADLTQSMLKEVIYFSIHTHRNRVRYHGATKHPLERQWIPRGRDDFKLDLTKEVSE
;
A
#
# COMPACT_ATOMS: atom_id res chain seq x y z
N MET A 1 3.07 -20.51 7.72
CA MET A 1 3.07 -19.51 6.63
C MET A 1 4.28 -18.64 6.86
N LYS A 2 5.15 -18.39 5.88
CA LYS A 2 6.31 -17.50 6.07
C LYS A 2 5.80 -16.10 6.38
N LEU A 3 6.31 -15.46 7.43
CA LEU A 3 6.00 -14.08 7.75
C LEU A 3 6.60 -13.16 6.68
N LEU A 4 5.89 -12.07 6.37
CA LEU A 4 6.39 -11.07 5.44
C LEU A 4 7.39 -10.16 6.16
N LYS A 5 8.51 -9.88 5.55
CA LYS A 5 9.49 -8.93 6.05
C LYS A 5 9.13 -7.52 5.59
N VAL A 6 8.78 -6.67 6.54
CA VAL A 6 8.31 -5.30 6.32
C VAL A 6 9.42 -4.32 6.66
N GLY A 7 9.98 -3.66 5.64
CA GLY A 7 10.95 -2.59 5.83
C GLY A 7 10.23 -1.29 6.21
N LEU A 8 10.56 -0.71 7.36
CA LEU A 8 10.09 0.61 7.78
C LEU A 8 11.27 1.59 7.75
N VAL A 9 11.13 2.66 7.00
CA VAL A 9 12.10 3.76 6.94
C VAL A 9 11.59 4.89 7.83
N ALA A 10 12.25 5.12 8.96
CA ALA A 10 11.79 6.03 10.01
C ALA A 10 12.85 7.08 10.35
N ASN A 11 13.54 7.60 9.35
CA ASN A 11 14.63 8.53 9.54
C ASN A 11 14.17 9.83 10.21
N ALA A 12 15.00 10.33 11.11
CA ALA A 12 14.76 11.54 11.89
C ALA A 12 13.48 11.52 12.75
N ALA A 13 12.97 10.33 13.12
CA ALA A 13 11.92 10.23 14.12
C ALA A 13 12.40 10.87 15.45
N ASN A 14 11.64 11.82 15.95
CA ASN A 14 11.87 12.34 17.31
C ASN A 14 11.52 11.26 18.35
N GLY A 15 11.87 11.48 19.62
CA GLY A 15 11.62 10.48 20.67
C GLY A 15 10.17 10.06 20.78
N SER A 16 9.20 10.96 20.62
CA SER A 16 7.77 10.68 20.67
C SER A 16 7.31 9.82 19.47
N THR A 17 7.77 10.14 18.27
CA THR A 17 7.46 9.34 17.06
C THR A 17 8.10 7.96 17.16
N CYS A 18 9.32 7.85 17.67
CA CYS A 18 9.99 6.58 17.90
C CYS A 18 9.22 5.70 18.91
N GLU A 19 8.74 6.29 20.01
CA GLU A 19 7.92 5.59 21.00
C GLU A 19 6.61 5.07 20.36
N THR A 20 5.94 5.89 19.56
CA THR A 20 4.72 5.50 18.84
C THR A 20 4.98 4.33 17.88
N ILE A 21 6.08 4.37 17.11
CA ILE A 21 6.49 3.28 16.20
C ILE A 21 6.70 1.99 16.99
N ILE A 22 7.51 2.03 18.03
CA ILE A 22 7.84 0.87 18.85
C ILE A 22 6.57 0.29 19.50
N SER A 23 5.73 1.16 20.09
CA SER A 23 4.49 0.73 20.76
C SER A 23 3.49 0.11 19.77
N ALA A 24 3.39 0.65 18.53
CA ALA A 24 2.55 0.06 17.51
C ALA A 24 3.05 -1.32 17.06
N LEU A 25 4.37 -1.46 16.84
CA LEU A 25 4.99 -2.69 16.37
C LEU A 25 5.07 -3.77 17.46
N ALA A 26 5.07 -3.39 18.73
CA ALA A 26 5.05 -4.33 19.87
C ALA A 26 3.72 -5.09 19.99
N ASN A 27 2.70 -4.69 19.23
CA ASN A 27 1.43 -5.40 19.22
C ASN A 27 1.61 -6.81 18.64
N GLN A 28 1.14 -7.81 19.39
CA GLN A 28 1.26 -9.21 19.03
C GLN A 28 0.62 -9.50 17.66
N ASP A 29 -0.53 -8.86 17.34
CA ASP A 29 -1.22 -9.06 16.06
C ASP A 29 -0.34 -8.67 14.86
N ILE A 30 0.52 -7.64 15.01
CA ILE A 30 1.48 -7.22 13.99
C ILE A 30 2.61 -8.25 13.86
N LEU A 31 3.18 -8.69 14.99
CA LEU A 31 4.29 -9.63 15.00
C LEU A 31 3.90 -11.04 14.53
N GLU A 32 2.61 -11.39 14.59
CA GLU A 32 2.08 -12.64 14.04
C GLU A 32 1.88 -12.60 12.50
N VAL A 33 1.75 -11.42 11.91
CA VAL A 33 1.49 -11.28 10.46
C VAL A 33 2.71 -10.86 9.66
N CYS A 34 3.70 -10.21 10.30
CA CYS A 34 4.92 -9.76 9.66
C CYS A 34 6.13 -9.71 10.60
N THR A 35 7.31 -9.62 10.01
CA THR A 35 8.59 -9.38 10.68
C THR A 35 9.01 -7.95 10.37
N PRO A 36 8.79 -6.97 11.28
CA PRO A 36 9.15 -5.58 11.07
C PRO A 36 10.67 -5.38 11.17
N ILE A 37 11.21 -4.60 10.23
CA ILE A 37 12.62 -4.20 10.15
C ILE A 37 12.66 -2.67 10.04
N VAL A 38 13.10 -2.00 11.09
CA VAL A 38 13.07 -0.54 11.21
C VAL A 38 14.46 0.02 11.01
N SER A 39 14.60 1.03 10.15
CA SER A 39 15.84 1.79 9.94
C SER A 39 15.66 3.25 10.35
N GLY A 40 16.75 3.89 10.75
CA GLY A 40 16.80 5.35 10.99
C GLY A 40 16.40 5.83 12.38
N ILE A 41 16.13 4.95 13.34
CA ILE A 41 15.76 5.33 14.72
C ILE A 41 16.85 5.03 15.76
N GLN A 42 18.04 4.66 15.33
CA GLN A 42 19.09 4.14 16.19
C GLN A 42 19.46 5.08 17.34
N ASP A 43 19.66 6.37 17.06
CA ASP A 43 20.06 7.36 18.06
C ASP A 43 18.96 7.64 19.07
N SER A 44 17.71 7.52 18.70
CA SER A 44 16.53 7.78 19.54
C SER A 44 16.12 6.57 20.36
N ILE A 45 16.44 5.35 19.88
CA ILE A 45 15.89 4.13 20.47
C ILE A 45 16.38 3.87 21.87
N ASP A 46 17.65 4.12 22.16
CA ASP A 46 18.23 3.82 23.47
C ASP A 46 17.60 4.69 24.58
N SER A 47 17.25 5.96 24.23
CA SER A 47 16.53 6.84 25.14
C SER A 47 15.08 6.43 25.35
N VAL A 48 14.42 5.94 24.28
CA VAL A 48 13.04 5.47 24.35
C VAL A 48 12.95 4.16 25.12
N LEU A 49 13.87 3.22 24.89
CA LEU A 49 13.92 1.96 25.62
C LEU A 49 14.16 2.18 27.13
N ALA A 50 15.05 3.10 27.49
CA ALA A 50 15.28 3.43 28.89
C ALA A 50 14.01 3.90 29.62
N ASN A 51 13.07 4.52 28.87
CA ASN A 51 11.79 4.97 29.41
C ASN A 51 10.72 3.85 29.43
N ILE A 52 10.71 2.94 28.45
CA ILE A 52 9.69 1.91 28.28
C ILE A 52 10.01 0.63 29.07
N GLU A 53 11.28 0.27 29.24
CA GLU A 53 11.73 -0.98 29.90
C GLU A 53 11.23 -1.18 31.33
N GLN A 54 10.66 -0.16 31.95
CA GLN A 54 10.15 -0.26 33.33
C GLN A 54 8.79 -0.97 33.41
N GLU A 55 8.01 -1.12 32.33
CA GLU A 55 6.64 -1.64 32.40
C GLU A 55 6.33 -2.83 31.46
N VAL A 56 7.00 -2.99 30.31
CA VAL A 56 6.67 -4.03 29.32
C VAL A 56 7.94 -4.57 28.66
N GLN A 57 8.10 -5.89 28.65
CA GLN A 57 9.15 -6.53 27.83
C GLN A 57 8.80 -6.45 26.34
N ILE A 58 9.35 -5.46 25.64
CA ILE A 58 9.18 -5.33 24.20
C ILE A 58 10.20 -6.23 23.49
N PRO A 59 9.78 -7.10 22.57
CA PRO A 59 10.68 -8.03 21.89
C PRO A 59 11.49 -7.31 20.79
N ILE A 60 12.56 -6.61 21.16
CA ILE A 60 13.44 -5.89 20.25
C ILE A 60 14.71 -6.69 19.98
N CYS A 61 15.21 -6.58 18.75
CA CYS A 61 16.48 -7.14 18.31
C CYS A 61 17.24 -6.09 17.48
N LYS A 62 18.45 -5.74 17.91
CA LYS A 62 19.36 -4.90 17.10
C LYS A 62 20.11 -5.82 16.13
N ILE A 63 20.05 -5.51 14.85
CA ILE A 63 20.65 -6.28 13.77
C ILE A 63 21.56 -5.41 12.91
N SER A 64 22.60 -5.98 12.34
CA SER A 64 23.48 -5.30 11.39
C SER A 64 23.10 -5.56 9.94
N ARG A 65 22.33 -6.61 9.66
CA ARG A 65 21.89 -7.00 8.33
C ARG A 65 20.42 -7.47 8.37
N VAL A 66 19.71 -7.23 7.29
CA VAL A 66 18.31 -7.70 7.14
C VAL A 66 18.20 -9.22 7.22
N GLU A 67 19.26 -9.95 6.84
CA GLU A 67 19.32 -11.41 6.90
C GLU A 67 19.16 -11.94 8.32
N ASP A 68 19.68 -11.19 9.30
CA ASP A 68 19.69 -11.56 10.73
C ASP A 68 18.35 -11.28 11.42
N ALA A 69 17.35 -10.79 10.69
CA ALA A 69 16.05 -10.45 11.23
C ALA A 69 15.32 -11.68 11.80
N LEU A 70 14.86 -11.56 13.03
CA LEU A 70 14.17 -12.61 13.79
C LEU A 70 12.65 -12.39 13.75
N ASP A 71 11.91 -13.45 13.44
CA ASP A 71 10.45 -13.46 13.51
C ASP A 71 9.95 -13.26 14.95
N GLY A 72 8.80 -12.60 15.09
CA GLY A 72 8.22 -12.30 16.40
C GLY A 72 8.96 -11.21 17.18
N LYS A 73 9.89 -10.50 16.55
CA LYS A 73 10.65 -9.39 17.16
C LYS A 73 10.60 -8.15 16.26
N ILE A 74 10.74 -6.99 16.88
CA ILE A 74 11.01 -5.73 16.21
C ILE A 74 12.51 -5.68 15.93
N ASN A 75 12.89 -5.77 14.66
CA ASN A 75 14.29 -5.76 14.26
C ASN A 75 14.71 -4.32 13.92
N ILE A 76 15.73 -3.82 14.56
CA ILE A 76 16.25 -2.47 14.33
C ILE A 76 17.60 -2.57 13.67
N ILE A 77 17.73 -1.94 12.51
CA ILE A 77 18.94 -2.00 11.73
C ILE A 77 19.76 -0.72 11.89
N ASP A 78 21.04 -0.92 12.17
CA ASP A 78 22.02 0.14 12.38
C ASP A 78 23.01 0.18 11.20
N CYS A 79 22.58 0.67 10.05
CA CYS A 79 23.45 0.71 8.87
C CYS A 79 23.32 1.98 8.04
N CYS A 80 22.42 2.91 8.36
CA CYS A 80 22.10 4.04 7.52
C CYS A 80 21.97 5.33 8.36
N ASN A 81 22.68 6.38 7.91
CA ASN A 81 22.70 7.67 8.59
C ASN A 81 21.74 8.68 7.96
N THR A 82 21.25 8.41 6.75
CA THR A 82 20.35 9.30 6.03
C THR A 82 19.12 8.53 5.50
N GLU A 83 18.02 9.26 5.28
CA GLU A 83 16.79 8.71 4.70
C GLU A 83 17.04 8.06 3.34
N SER A 84 17.78 8.73 2.46
CA SER A 84 18.11 8.19 1.13
C SER A 84 18.93 6.90 1.20
N GLU A 85 19.86 6.79 2.16
CA GLU A 85 20.61 5.55 2.38
C GLU A 85 19.71 4.43 2.89
N SER A 86 18.81 4.73 3.83
CA SER A 86 17.84 3.76 4.35
C SER A 86 16.92 3.24 3.25
N ILE A 87 16.39 4.13 2.40
CA ILE A 87 15.53 3.74 1.28
C ILE A 87 16.32 2.87 0.29
N ARG A 88 17.53 3.29 -0.13
CA ARG A 88 18.39 2.51 -1.04
C ARG A 88 18.70 1.14 -0.47
N TYR A 89 18.99 1.06 0.81
CA TYR A 89 19.28 -0.19 1.49
C TYR A 89 18.06 -1.12 1.49
N MET A 90 16.87 -0.59 1.81
CA MET A 90 15.63 -1.37 1.80
C MET A 90 15.25 -1.82 0.40
N VAL A 91 15.41 -0.96 -0.63
CA VAL A 91 15.16 -1.33 -2.04
C VAL A 91 16.15 -2.41 -2.51
N SER A 92 17.43 -2.28 -2.16
CA SER A 92 18.43 -3.31 -2.46
C SER A 92 18.10 -4.64 -1.75
N SER A 93 17.62 -4.56 -0.53
CA SER A 93 17.18 -5.74 0.24
C SER A 93 15.95 -6.41 -0.39
N PHE A 94 15.05 -5.63 -0.98
CA PHE A 94 13.92 -6.16 -1.75
C PHE A 94 14.41 -6.92 -2.99
N LEU A 95 15.34 -6.34 -3.78
CA LEU A 95 15.92 -7.01 -4.96
C LEU A 95 16.59 -8.34 -4.63
N ASN A 96 17.14 -8.47 -3.42
CA ASN A 96 17.73 -9.70 -2.91
C ASN A 96 16.70 -10.63 -2.20
N ASN A 97 15.40 -10.36 -2.31
CA ASN A 97 14.32 -11.10 -1.66
C ASN A 97 14.42 -11.19 -0.13
N MET A 98 15.03 -10.19 0.49
CA MET A 98 15.20 -10.11 1.95
C MET A 98 14.13 -9.24 2.63
N VAL A 99 13.48 -8.34 1.88
CA VAL A 99 12.34 -7.52 2.30
C VAL A 99 11.24 -7.70 1.28
N ASP A 100 9.99 -7.75 1.71
CA ASP A 100 8.84 -8.00 0.83
C ASP A 100 8.09 -6.70 0.46
N LEU A 101 8.14 -5.69 1.33
CA LEU A 101 7.49 -4.39 1.12
C LEU A 101 8.16 -3.28 1.94
N ILE A 102 7.94 -2.02 1.56
CA ILE A 102 8.51 -0.85 2.23
C ILE A 102 7.41 0.10 2.67
N ILE A 103 7.52 0.60 3.91
CA ILE A 103 6.70 1.66 4.47
C ILE A 103 7.63 2.82 4.81
N ASP A 104 7.41 3.95 4.16
CA ASP A 104 8.12 5.19 4.41
C ASP A 104 7.38 6.02 5.46
N LEU A 105 8.06 6.32 6.55
CA LEU A 105 7.55 7.14 7.64
C LEU A 105 8.22 8.51 7.56
N PRO A 106 7.50 9.56 7.15
CA PRO A 106 8.11 10.85 6.89
C PRO A 106 8.74 11.44 8.15
N SER A 107 9.87 12.09 7.96
CA SER A 107 10.43 12.98 8.96
C SER A 107 9.59 14.27 9.02
N GLU A 108 9.52 14.92 10.18
CA GLU A 108 8.83 16.22 10.37
C GLU A 108 9.32 17.33 9.41
N ILE A 109 10.42 17.11 8.70
CA ILE A 109 11.12 18.08 7.86
C ILE A 109 10.84 17.88 6.36
N CYS A 110 10.05 16.86 5.98
CA CYS A 110 9.86 16.53 4.56
C CYS A 110 9.06 17.59 3.82
N ASN A 111 9.75 18.42 3.05
CA ASN A 111 9.14 19.29 2.06
C ASN A 111 8.74 18.45 0.84
N SER A 112 7.67 18.83 0.15
CA SER A 112 7.11 18.18 -1.05
C SER A 112 8.10 17.91 -2.21
N LYS A 113 9.34 18.34 -2.11
CA LYS A 113 10.42 18.04 -3.06
C LYS A 113 11.01 16.63 -2.92
N ASP A 114 10.82 15.99 -1.76
CA ASP A 114 11.42 14.67 -1.46
C ASP A 114 10.55 13.51 -1.99
N GLU A 115 9.28 13.76 -2.30
CA GLU A 115 8.37 12.79 -2.90
C GLU A 115 8.88 12.33 -4.28
N THR A 116 9.31 13.30 -5.11
CA THR A 116 9.91 13.01 -6.41
C THR A 116 11.24 12.24 -6.26
N ALA A 117 11.96 12.47 -5.16
CA ALA A 117 13.21 11.78 -4.88
C ALA A 117 13.02 10.31 -4.51
N LEU A 118 11.99 9.96 -3.73
CA LEU A 118 11.67 8.57 -3.41
C LEU A 118 11.30 7.79 -4.65
N ILE A 119 10.40 8.31 -5.48
CA ILE A 119 9.97 7.67 -6.73
C ILE A 119 11.13 7.56 -7.71
N SER A 120 11.95 8.61 -7.88
CA SER A 120 13.11 8.58 -8.76
C SER A 120 14.15 7.56 -8.29
N LEU A 121 14.41 7.51 -6.98
CA LEU A 121 15.35 6.58 -6.37
C LEU A 121 14.92 5.11 -6.55
N ILE A 122 13.62 4.85 -6.38
CA ILE A 122 13.05 3.52 -6.60
C ILE A 122 13.12 3.18 -8.10
N ASN A 123 12.77 4.11 -8.98
CA ASN A 123 12.80 3.91 -10.42
C ASN A 123 14.22 3.73 -10.98
N GLU A 124 15.21 4.42 -10.42
CA GLU A 124 16.62 4.21 -10.76
C GLU A 124 17.12 2.81 -10.42
N THR A 125 16.58 2.22 -9.36
CA THR A 125 17.02 0.92 -8.84
C THR A 125 16.21 -0.24 -9.41
N LEU A 126 14.93 -0.02 -9.70
CA LEU A 126 14.01 -1.01 -10.25
C LEU A 126 13.73 -0.66 -11.71
N SER A 127 14.05 -1.54 -12.65
CA SER A 127 13.56 -1.41 -14.02
C SER A 127 12.01 -1.48 -14.00
N ASN A 128 11.35 -0.47 -14.57
CA ASN A 128 9.89 -0.37 -14.63
C ASN A 128 9.29 -1.39 -15.61
N GLU A 129 9.27 -2.65 -15.23
CA GLU A 129 8.62 -3.70 -16.03
C GLU A 129 7.09 -3.78 -15.79
N ASP A 130 6.60 -3.19 -14.71
CA ASP A 130 5.22 -3.39 -14.24
C ASP A 130 4.21 -2.27 -14.62
N GLY A 131 4.65 -1.22 -15.29
CA GLY A 131 3.78 -0.12 -15.73
C GLY A 131 4.20 1.26 -15.22
N LYS A 132 3.38 2.29 -15.50
CA LYS A 132 3.62 3.67 -15.05
C LYS A 132 3.31 3.78 -13.55
N PRO A 133 4.23 4.34 -12.73
CA PRO A 133 3.94 4.59 -11.32
C PRO A 133 2.81 5.61 -11.17
N LEU A 134 1.83 5.28 -10.31
CA LEU A 134 0.75 6.18 -9.93
C LEU A 134 0.78 6.38 -8.41
N ASN A 135 0.74 7.64 -7.98
CA ASN A 135 0.71 8.00 -6.57
C ASN A 135 -0.73 8.22 -6.09
N TRP A 136 -1.23 7.28 -5.34
CA TRP A 136 -2.55 7.30 -4.74
C TRP A 136 -2.53 7.94 -3.36
N THR A 137 -3.52 8.76 -3.07
CA THR A 137 -3.82 9.11 -1.68
C THR A 137 -5.02 8.29 -1.22
N ILE A 138 -4.86 7.61 -0.10
CA ILE A 138 -5.88 6.74 0.49
C ILE A 138 -6.29 7.34 1.83
N SER A 139 -7.59 7.53 2.01
CA SER A 139 -8.17 7.95 3.28
C SER A 139 -9.44 7.14 3.53
N GLY A 140 -9.45 6.35 4.61
CA GLY A 140 -10.51 5.38 4.86
C GLY A 140 -10.71 4.44 3.66
N ASN A 141 -11.92 4.42 3.12
CA ASN A 141 -12.27 3.59 1.96
C ASN A 141 -12.12 4.30 0.60
N VAL A 142 -11.69 5.56 0.60
CA VAL A 142 -11.61 6.38 -0.62
C VAL A 142 -10.16 6.37 -1.14
N ARG A 143 -10.02 6.11 -2.42
CA ARG A 143 -8.75 6.21 -3.16
C ARG A 143 -8.85 7.37 -4.13
N THR A 144 -7.92 8.31 -4.02
CA THR A 144 -7.85 9.46 -4.90
C THR A 144 -6.56 9.44 -5.72
N LEU A 145 -6.63 9.95 -6.93
CA LEU A 145 -5.51 10.13 -7.83
C LEU A 145 -5.60 11.51 -8.48
N LEU A 146 -4.52 12.28 -8.42
CA LEU A 146 -4.40 13.52 -9.19
C LEU A 146 -3.89 13.19 -10.59
N THR A 147 -4.54 13.78 -11.60
CA THR A 147 -4.20 13.59 -13.01
C THR A 147 -4.38 14.89 -13.76
N THR A 148 -3.86 14.96 -14.97
CA THR A 148 -4.05 16.09 -15.89
C THR A 148 -4.87 15.66 -17.10
N GLY A 149 -5.47 16.62 -17.82
CA GLY A 149 -6.24 16.31 -19.02
C GLY A 149 -5.48 15.47 -20.05
N ASP A 150 -4.18 15.71 -20.19
CA ASP A 150 -3.31 15.03 -21.15
C ASP A 150 -3.01 13.56 -20.75
N THR A 151 -2.94 13.28 -19.46
CA THR A 151 -2.56 11.93 -18.94
C THR A 151 -3.76 11.11 -18.50
N LEU A 152 -4.95 11.69 -18.40
CA LEU A 152 -6.14 11.09 -17.80
C LEU A 152 -6.44 9.66 -18.32
N VAL A 153 -6.42 9.46 -19.63
CA VAL A 153 -6.77 8.16 -20.22
C VAL A 153 -5.76 7.08 -19.86
N ASP A 154 -4.49 7.44 -19.95
CA ASP A 154 -3.40 6.50 -19.63
C ASP A 154 -3.35 6.23 -18.12
N ASP A 155 -3.57 7.24 -17.28
CA ASP A 155 -3.66 7.08 -15.84
C ASP A 155 -4.84 6.16 -15.43
N ILE A 156 -5.99 6.26 -16.10
CA ILE A 156 -7.13 5.36 -15.84
C ILE A 156 -6.81 3.93 -16.30
N ARG A 157 -6.12 3.73 -17.42
CA ARG A 157 -5.70 2.39 -17.87
C ARG A 157 -4.75 1.74 -16.87
N GLU A 158 -3.73 2.48 -16.45
CA GLU A 158 -2.78 2.00 -15.43
C GLU A 158 -3.46 1.77 -14.08
N ALA A 159 -4.34 2.68 -13.65
CA ALA A 159 -5.16 2.53 -12.46
C ALA A 159 -6.05 1.27 -12.51
N HIS A 160 -6.63 0.96 -13.66
CA HIS A 160 -7.43 -0.25 -13.84
C HIS A 160 -6.59 -1.51 -13.65
N ILE A 161 -5.38 -1.55 -14.20
CA ILE A 161 -4.45 -2.68 -14.01
C ILE A 161 -4.04 -2.78 -12.54
N ALA A 162 -3.66 -1.65 -11.93
CA ALA A 162 -3.24 -1.59 -10.54
C ALA A 162 -4.32 -2.08 -9.57
N LEU A 163 -5.56 -1.59 -9.68
CA LEU A 163 -6.64 -1.99 -8.78
C LEU A 163 -7.06 -3.46 -8.95
N ARG A 164 -6.94 -4.01 -10.14
CA ARG A 164 -7.13 -5.46 -10.35
C ARG A 164 -6.06 -6.31 -9.69
N LYS A 165 -4.81 -5.85 -9.74
CA LYS A 165 -3.64 -6.53 -9.17
C LYS A 165 -3.59 -6.37 -7.64
N ASP A 166 -3.75 -5.14 -7.17
CA ASP A 166 -3.45 -4.74 -5.80
C ASP A 166 -4.66 -4.83 -4.87
N ALA A 167 -5.86 -4.55 -5.38
CA ALA A 167 -7.12 -4.61 -4.63
C ALA A 167 -8.02 -5.78 -5.02
N THR A 168 -7.59 -6.63 -5.97
CA THR A 168 -8.36 -7.78 -6.49
C THR A 168 -9.74 -7.42 -7.07
N LEU A 169 -9.92 -6.19 -7.52
CA LEU A 169 -11.16 -5.74 -8.11
C LEU A 169 -11.29 -6.24 -9.55
N ILE A 170 -12.37 -6.97 -9.85
CA ILE A 170 -12.58 -7.54 -11.19
C ILE A 170 -12.91 -6.45 -12.21
N LYS A 171 -13.75 -5.49 -11.82
CA LYS A 171 -14.23 -4.38 -12.64
C LYS A 171 -14.22 -3.09 -11.82
N PRO A 172 -13.04 -2.47 -11.61
CA PRO A 172 -12.94 -1.22 -10.86
C PRO A 172 -13.78 -0.13 -11.53
N ARG A 173 -14.47 0.68 -10.72
CA ARG A 173 -15.28 1.81 -11.14
C ARG A 173 -14.57 3.10 -10.80
N PHE A 174 -14.36 3.93 -11.80
CA PHE A 174 -13.66 5.19 -11.68
C PHE A 174 -14.63 6.35 -11.81
N ALA A 175 -14.55 7.32 -10.89
CA ALA A 175 -15.15 8.64 -11.07
C ALA A 175 -14.08 9.62 -11.53
N VAL A 176 -14.36 10.41 -12.53
CA VAL A 176 -13.52 11.53 -12.99
C VAL A 176 -14.18 12.81 -12.55
N VAL A 177 -13.47 13.62 -11.78
CA VAL A 177 -13.88 14.96 -11.33
C VAL A 177 -13.03 15.99 -12.06
N GLY A 178 -13.67 16.96 -12.71
CA GLY A 178 -12.98 17.98 -13.49
C GLY A 178 -13.92 18.76 -14.39
N LYS A 179 -13.36 19.69 -15.16
CA LYS A 179 -14.12 20.56 -16.08
C LYS A 179 -14.50 19.85 -17.37
N ASP A 180 -15.65 20.22 -17.92
CA ASP A 180 -16.40 19.49 -18.94
C ASP A 180 -15.71 19.33 -20.31
N ASP A 181 -14.85 20.26 -20.74
CA ASP A 181 -14.52 20.41 -22.15
C ASP A 181 -13.54 19.41 -22.77
N THR A 182 -12.66 18.79 -21.96
CA THR A 182 -11.60 17.92 -22.49
C THR A 182 -11.81 16.42 -22.20
N SER A 183 -12.61 16.11 -21.21
CA SER A 183 -12.68 14.74 -20.66
C SER A 183 -13.74 13.84 -21.32
N HIS A 184 -14.82 14.39 -21.89
CA HIS A 184 -15.94 13.57 -22.39
C HIS A 184 -15.56 12.61 -23.52
N GLY A 185 -14.79 13.07 -24.50
CA GLY A 185 -14.33 12.21 -25.60
C GLY A 185 -13.39 11.11 -25.14
N ASN A 186 -12.55 11.43 -24.15
CA ASN A 186 -11.56 10.52 -23.61
C ASN A 186 -12.19 9.42 -22.76
N ILE A 187 -13.21 9.74 -21.95
CA ILE A 187 -13.92 8.75 -21.12
C ILE A 187 -14.74 7.78 -21.98
N ALA A 188 -15.31 8.26 -23.11
CA ALA A 188 -16.06 7.40 -24.01
C ALA A 188 -15.19 6.26 -24.58
N SER A 189 -13.94 6.55 -24.97
CA SER A 189 -13.02 5.54 -25.49
C SER A 189 -12.71 4.43 -24.47
N LEU A 190 -12.58 4.75 -23.18
CA LEU A 190 -12.34 3.78 -22.11
C LEU A 190 -13.48 2.78 -21.95
N ARG A 191 -14.72 3.19 -22.23
CA ARG A 191 -15.88 2.29 -22.20
C ARG A 191 -15.82 1.23 -23.29
N GLU A 192 -15.27 1.57 -24.47
CA GLU A 192 -15.04 0.62 -25.57
C GLU A 192 -14.00 -0.45 -25.13
N GLU A 193 -13.02 -0.05 -24.33
CA GLU A 193 -12.05 -0.95 -23.68
C GLU A 193 -12.63 -1.75 -22.48
N LYS A 194 -13.92 -1.57 -22.17
CA LYS A 194 -14.63 -2.17 -21.02
C LYS A 194 -14.11 -1.69 -19.65
N ILE A 195 -13.48 -0.53 -19.59
CA ILE A 195 -13.09 0.15 -18.36
C ILE A 195 -14.26 1.02 -17.90
N MET A 196 -14.67 0.86 -16.65
CA MET A 196 -15.83 1.55 -16.08
C MET A 196 -15.41 2.92 -15.52
N ALA A 197 -15.28 3.90 -16.40
CA ALA A 197 -15.01 5.30 -16.07
C ALA A 197 -16.26 6.16 -16.29
N PHE A 198 -16.56 7.04 -15.34
CA PHE A 198 -17.74 7.89 -15.29
C PHE A 198 -17.34 9.34 -14.99
N GLY A 199 -18.07 10.27 -15.56
CA GLY A 199 -17.83 11.70 -15.42
C GLY A 199 -17.73 12.39 -16.79
N PRO A 200 -17.14 13.60 -16.88
CA PRO A 200 -16.64 14.37 -15.74
C PRO A 200 -17.76 14.82 -14.80
N PHE A 201 -17.47 14.86 -13.51
CA PHE A 201 -18.36 15.38 -12.49
C PHE A 201 -17.88 16.75 -12.03
N GLU A 202 -18.83 17.64 -11.75
CA GLU A 202 -18.54 18.92 -11.12
C GLU A 202 -18.19 18.69 -9.64
N ALA A 203 -17.06 19.25 -9.19
CA ALA A 203 -16.44 18.93 -7.92
C ALA A 203 -17.34 19.20 -6.70
N ASP A 204 -17.99 20.37 -6.66
CA ASP A 204 -18.81 20.78 -5.50
C ASP A 204 -20.02 19.86 -5.31
N THR A 205 -20.73 19.59 -6.39
CA THR A 205 -21.89 18.70 -6.38
C THR A 205 -21.48 17.27 -6.04
N PHE A 206 -20.38 16.79 -6.61
CA PHE A 206 -19.89 15.43 -6.42
C PHE A 206 -19.51 15.15 -4.97
N ILE A 207 -18.78 16.08 -4.34
CA ILE A 207 -18.34 15.95 -2.95
C ILE A 207 -19.52 16.12 -2.00
N ASN A 208 -20.25 17.25 -2.08
CA ASN A 208 -21.32 17.57 -1.13
C ASN A 208 -22.45 16.53 -1.13
N ALA A 209 -22.76 15.94 -2.28
CA ALA A 209 -23.77 14.88 -2.39
C ALA A 209 -23.22 13.47 -2.11
N LYS A 210 -21.93 13.34 -1.74
CA LYS A 210 -21.24 12.07 -1.48
C LYS A 210 -21.33 11.08 -2.63
N HIS A 211 -21.28 11.60 -3.86
CA HIS A 211 -21.35 10.78 -5.07
C HIS A 211 -20.12 9.89 -5.26
N TYR A 212 -19.06 10.09 -4.49
CA TYR A 212 -17.85 9.26 -4.50
C TYR A 212 -18.04 7.84 -3.94
N LEU A 213 -19.04 7.63 -3.07
CA LEU A 213 -19.24 6.36 -2.35
C LEU A 213 -19.37 5.09 -3.23
N PRO A 214 -20.04 5.12 -4.41
CA PRO A 214 -20.18 3.93 -5.25
C PRO A 214 -18.96 3.62 -6.10
N TYR A 215 -17.91 4.44 -6.07
CA TYR A 215 -16.71 4.27 -6.89
C TYR A 215 -15.56 3.67 -6.10
N ASP A 216 -14.72 2.90 -6.80
CA ASP A 216 -13.54 2.27 -6.21
C ASP A 216 -12.33 3.20 -6.18
N ALA A 217 -12.35 4.22 -7.07
CA ALA A 217 -11.37 5.30 -7.10
C ALA A 217 -11.95 6.58 -7.73
N VAL A 218 -11.44 7.73 -7.28
CA VAL A 218 -11.79 9.07 -7.77
C VAL A 218 -10.54 9.72 -8.35
N LEU A 219 -10.61 10.13 -9.62
CA LEU A 219 -9.54 10.85 -10.29
C LEU A 219 -9.92 12.32 -10.39
N PHE A 220 -9.05 13.19 -9.91
CA PHE A 220 -9.20 14.64 -10.00
C PHE A 220 -8.33 15.15 -11.14
N CYS A 221 -8.98 15.65 -12.18
CA CYS A 221 -8.33 16.16 -13.38
C CYS A 221 -8.16 17.68 -13.27
N ASP A 222 -6.94 18.12 -12.98
CA ASP A 222 -6.58 19.54 -12.77
C ASP A 222 -7.40 20.21 -11.63
N GLU A 223 -7.81 19.43 -10.62
CA GLU A 223 -8.68 19.86 -9.51
C GLU A 223 -8.07 19.51 -8.14
N ASP A 224 -6.83 19.95 -7.89
CA ASP A 224 -6.07 19.64 -6.65
C ASP A 224 -6.81 20.10 -5.38
N SER A 225 -7.42 21.29 -5.43
CA SER A 225 -8.17 21.85 -4.28
C SER A 225 -9.40 21.02 -3.94
N ALA A 226 -10.08 20.47 -4.95
CA ALA A 226 -11.23 19.59 -4.75
C ALA A 226 -10.80 18.24 -4.17
N CYS A 227 -9.67 17.70 -4.61
CA CYS A 227 -9.07 16.50 -4.03
C CYS A 227 -8.78 16.68 -2.54
N GLN A 228 -8.09 17.77 -2.16
CA GLN A 228 -7.78 18.06 -0.77
C GLN A 228 -9.04 18.23 0.09
N ARG A 229 -10.11 18.83 -0.47
CA ARG A 229 -11.39 18.98 0.23
C ARG A 229 -12.08 17.63 0.44
N LEU A 230 -12.10 16.75 -0.57
CA LEU A 230 -12.63 15.40 -0.40
C LEU A 230 -11.87 14.64 0.67
N LEU A 231 -10.52 14.67 0.62
CA LEU A 231 -9.69 13.99 1.62
C LEU A 231 -9.96 14.51 3.03
N ALA A 232 -10.13 15.82 3.21
CA ALA A 232 -10.47 16.41 4.51
C ALA A 232 -11.86 16.01 5.01
N GLU A 233 -12.82 15.76 4.10
CA GLU A 233 -14.18 15.31 4.48
C GLU A 233 -14.22 13.83 4.89
N VAL A 234 -13.39 12.99 4.25
CA VAL A 234 -13.38 11.55 4.49
C VAL A 234 -12.29 11.11 5.48
N ASP A 235 -11.47 12.06 5.97
CA ASP A 235 -10.38 11.76 6.89
C ASP A 235 -10.92 11.30 8.25
N GLU A 236 -10.77 10.01 8.50
CA GLU A 236 -11.07 9.37 9.78
C GLU A 236 -9.81 9.30 10.69
N GLY A 237 -8.83 10.16 10.43
CA GLY A 237 -7.58 10.24 11.18
C GLY A 237 -6.45 9.37 10.62
N CYS A 238 -6.64 8.76 9.45
CA CYS A 238 -5.58 8.05 8.72
C CYS A 238 -5.65 8.35 7.22
N SER A 239 -4.67 9.10 6.74
CA SER A 239 -4.46 9.32 5.31
C SER A 239 -3.01 8.98 4.96
N PHE A 240 -2.80 8.22 3.91
CA PHE A 240 -1.48 7.79 3.48
C PHE A 240 -1.40 7.69 1.95
N GLU A 241 -0.18 7.72 1.44
CA GLU A 241 0.11 7.56 0.04
C GLU A 241 0.48 6.12 -0.27
N TYR A 242 0.12 5.68 -1.46
CA TYR A 242 0.47 4.38 -2.00
C TYR A 242 0.91 4.52 -3.44
N ILE A 243 2.06 3.94 -3.79
CA ILE A 243 2.60 3.98 -5.14
C ILE A 243 2.32 2.63 -5.82
N SER A 244 1.45 2.65 -6.83
CA SER A 244 1.20 1.50 -7.70
C SER A 244 2.11 1.51 -8.93
N GLY A 245 2.12 0.42 -9.72
CA GLY A 245 2.93 0.31 -10.93
C GLY A 245 4.39 -0.09 -10.68
N LEU A 246 4.81 -0.19 -9.43
CA LEU A 246 6.14 -0.69 -9.05
C LEU A 246 6.07 -2.19 -8.73
N PRO A 247 7.15 -2.97 -8.95
CA PRO A 247 7.23 -4.37 -8.51
C PRO A 247 7.17 -4.50 -6.99
N LEU A 248 7.67 -3.50 -6.27
CA LEU A 248 7.66 -3.37 -4.82
C LEU A 248 6.38 -2.67 -4.35
N VAL A 249 5.81 -3.11 -3.23
CA VAL A 249 4.75 -2.36 -2.53
C VAL A 249 5.39 -1.27 -1.70
N VAL A 250 5.07 -0.03 -2.01
CA VAL A 250 5.55 1.17 -1.30
C VAL A 250 4.35 1.95 -0.80
N THR A 251 4.33 2.21 0.49
CA THR A 251 3.36 3.10 1.13
C THR A 251 4.11 4.18 1.90
N ARG A 252 3.52 5.37 1.98
CA ARG A 252 4.08 6.51 2.68
C ARG A 252 3.02 7.15 3.56
N LEU A 253 3.35 7.42 4.81
CA LEU A 253 2.49 8.22 5.68
C LEU A 253 2.66 9.71 5.39
N ASN A 254 1.55 10.44 5.33
CA ASN A 254 1.59 11.91 5.15
C ASN A 254 2.07 12.58 6.45
N GLY A 255 3.16 13.36 6.36
CA GLY A 255 3.80 14.03 7.49
C GLY A 255 3.03 15.22 8.10
N LYS A 256 1.75 15.42 7.71
CA LYS A 256 0.92 16.55 8.18
C LYS A 256 0.18 16.28 9.49
N ALA A 257 0.08 15.03 9.89
CA ALA A 257 -0.60 14.64 11.13
C ALA A 257 0.40 13.97 12.08
N ASP A 258 0.18 14.11 13.38
CA ASP A 258 0.95 13.37 14.37
C ASP A 258 0.75 11.87 14.16
N LEU A 259 1.84 11.13 14.06
CA LEU A 259 1.80 9.68 13.88
C LEU A 259 1.09 9.02 15.06
N THR A 260 0.04 8.26 14.78
CA THR A 260 -0.65 7.46 15.79
C THR A 260 -0.39 5.96 15.58
N GLN A 261 -0.53 5.18 16.64
CA GLN A 261 -0.41 3.72 16.54
C GLN A 261 -1.46 3.12 15.59
N SER A 262 -2.66 3.69 15.55
CA SER A 262 -3.74 3.24 14.67
C SER A 262 -3.38 3.44 13.19
N MET A 263 -2.87 4.63 12.83
CA MET A 263 -2.42 4.94 11.46
C MET A 263 -1.34 3.96 11.01
N LEU A 264 -0.32 3.73 11.83
CA LEU A 264 0.76 2.82 11.47
C LEU A 264 0.25 1.39 11.27
N LYS A 265 -0.64 0.91 12.13
CA LYS A 265 -1.25 -0.41 11.98
C LYS A 265 -2.04 -0.52 10.68
N GLU A 266 -2.85 0.48 10.37
CA GLU A 266 -3.66 0.50 9.15
C GLU A 266 -2.77 0.42 7.89
N VAL A 267 -1.71 1.22 7.82
CA VAL A 267 -0.76 1.20 6.71
C VAL A 267 -0.04 -0.14 6.60
N ILE A 268 0.37 -0.73 7.72
CA ILE A 268 1.00 -2.07 7.72
C ILE A 268 0.02 -3.12 7.16
N TYR A 269 -1.22 -3.16 7.64
CA TYR A 269 -2.22 -4.11 7.16
C TYR A 269 -2.56 -3.90 5.69
N PHE A 270 -2.73 -2.64 5.26
CA PHE A 270 -2.94 -2.31 3.86
C PHE A 270 -1.79 -2.82 2.97
N SER A 271 -0.56 -2.54 3.36
CA SER A 271 0.64 -2.94 2.60
C SER A 271 0.79 -4.46 2.50
N ILE A 272 0.59 -5.17 3.61
CA ILE A 272 0.60 -6.64 3.66
C ILE A 272 -0.52 -7.22 2.77
N HIS A 273 -1.72 -6.65 2.85
CA HIS A 273 -2.86 -7.10 2.06
C HIS A 273 -2.61 -6.90 0.56
N THR A 274 -2.09 -5.73 0.18
CA THR A 274 -1.71 -5.41 -1.20
C THR A 274 -0.64 -6.37 -1.72
N HIS A 275 0.41 -6.63 -0.95
CA HIS A 275 1.44 -7.61 -1.32
C HIS A 275 0.84 -9.01 -1.55
N ARG A 276 0.01 -9.49 -0.62
CA ARG A 276 -0.65 -10.80 -0.75
C ARG A 276 -1.56 -10.89 -1.98
N ASN A 277 -2.25 -9.80 -2.31
CA ASN A 277 -3.08 -9.72 -3.51
C ASN A 277 -2.24 -9.81 -4.79
N ARG A 278 -1.10 -9.11 -4.85
CA ARG A 278 -0.15 -9.20 -5.97
C ARG A 278 0.34 -10.63 -6.17
N VAL A 279 0.77 -11.29 -5.11
CA VAL A 279 1.24 -12.68 -5.18
C VAL A 279 0.14 -13.60 -5.73
N ARG A 280 -1.12 -13.42 -5.27
CA ARG A 280 -2.27 -14.18 -5.78
C ARG A 280 -2.56 -13.89 -7.25
N TYR A 281 -2.51 -12.61 -7.64
CA TYR A 281 -2.75 -12.19 -9.02
C TYR A 281 -1.69 -12.78 -9.96
N HIS A 282 -0.41 -12.67 -9.63
CA HIS A 282 0.66 -13.25 -10.43
C HIS A 282 0.58 -14.77 -10.50
N GLY A 283 0.28 -15.43 -9.39
CA GLY A 283 0.08 -16.88 -9.39
C GLY A 283 -1.10 -17.32 -10.28
N ALA A 284 -2.18 -16.52 -10.31
CA ALA A 284 -3.33 -16.82 -11.17
C ALA A 284 -3.06 -16.57 -12.65
N THR A 285 -2.22 -15.58 -12.99
CA THR A 285 -1.89 -15.22 -14.38
C THR A 285 -0.79 -16.08 -14.99
N LYS A 286 0.22 -16.48 -14.19
CA LYS A 286 1.31 -17.37 -14.66
C LYS A 286 0.83 -18.79 -14.98
N HIS A 287 -0.12 -19.30 -14.21
CA HIS A 287 -0.64 -20.66 -14.34
C HIS A 287 -2.17 -20.68 -14.33
N PRO A 288 -2.83 -20.06 -15.32
CA PRO A 288 -4.28 -19.96 -15.32
C PRO A 288 -4.95 -21.33 -15.41
N LEU A 289 -4.27 -22.33 -15.98
CA LEU A 289 -4.79 -23.70 -16.14
C LEU A 289 -4.59 -24.58 -14.89
N GLU A 290 -3.57 -24.29 -14.06
CA GLU A 290 -3.33 -25.05 -12.82
C GLU A 290 -4.41 -24.78 -11.75
N ARG A 291 -5.09 -23.64 -11.82
CA ARG A 291 -6.22 -23.29 -10.95
C ARG A 291 -7.57 -23.60 -11.58
N GLN A 292 -7.60 -24.08 -12.81
CA GLN A 292 -8.85 -24.60 -13.35
C GLN A 292 -9.28 -25.81 -12.53
N TRP A 293 -10.51 -25.70 -12.09
CA TRP A 293 -11.35 -26.72 -11.51
C TRP A 293 -10.79 -28.11 -11.81
N ILE A 294 -10.20 -28.74 -10.83
CA ILE A 294 -9.92 -30.17 -10.85
C ILE A 294 -11.30 -30.80 -10.79
N PRO A 295 -11.80 -31.43 -11.87
CA PRO A 295 -13.07 -32.11 -11.79
C PRO A 295 -12.90 -33.13 -10.67
N ARG A 296 -13.66 -32.96 -9.59
CA ARG A 296 -13.83 -34.04 -8.63
C ARG A 296 -14.19 -35.24 -9.47
N GLY A 297 -13.42 -36.31 -9.36
CA GLY A 297 -13.62 -37.48 -10.17
C GLY A 297 -15.09 -37.86 -10.12
N ARG A 298 -15.65 -38.38 -11.21
CA ARG A 298 -17.03 -38.85 -11.25
C ARG A 298 -17.37 -39.79 -10.09
N ASP A 299 -16.36 -40.38 -9.49
CA ASP A 299 -16.48 -41.31 -8.37
C ASP A 299 -16.81 -40.62 -7.05
N ASP A 300 -16.52 -39.32 -6.88
CA ASP A 300 -16.91 -38.54 -5.70
C ASP A 300 -18.42 -38.24 -5.63
N PHE A 301 -19.17 -38.48 -6.71
CA PHE A 301 -20.62 -38.30 -6.81
C PHE A 301 -21.39 -39.63 -7.00
N LYS A 302 -20.72 -40.76 -6.93
CA LYS A 302 -21.42 -42.01 -6.79
C LYS A 302 -22.02 -42.08 -5.40
N LEU A 303 -23.25 -41.62 -5.26
CA LEU A 303 -24.11 -42.04 -4.17
C LEU A 303 -24.04 -43.59 -4.16
N ASP A 304 -23.58 -44.10 -3.03
CA ASP A 304 -23.51 -45.54 -2.80
C ASP A 304 -24.95 -46.05 -2.62
N LEU A 305 -25.64 -46.19 -3.76
CA LEU A 305 -27.03 -46.73 -3.83
C LEU A 305 -27.12 -48.23 -3.49
N THR A 306 -25.97 -48.84 -3.13
CA THR A 306 -25.91 -50.26 -2.77
C THR A 306 -26.13 -50.52 -1.28
N LYS A 307 -26.34 -49.47 -0.44
CA LYS A 307 -26.54 -49.65 1.01
C LYS A 307 -28.00 -49.73 1.47
N GLU A 308 -28.99 -49.68 0.57
CA GLU A 308 -30.42 -49.75 0.94
C GLU A 308 -31.17 -50.97 0.40
N VAL A 309 -30.53 -52.09 0.17
CA VAL A 309 -31.27 -53.36 -0.05
C VAL A 309 -30.62 -54.45 0.77
N SER A 310 -30.85 -54.42 2.05
CA SER A 310 -30.76 -55.57 2.93
C SER A 310 -31.59 -55.33 4.20
N GLU A 311 -32.90 -55.42 4.04
CA GLU A 311 -33.85 -55.94 5.02
C GLU A 311 -34.88 -56.82 4.31
#